data_45cc999232f5f45a6d3fda73b25f4847
#
_entry.id   45cc999232f5f45a6d3fda73b25f4847
#
_cell.length_a   1.000
_cell.length_b   1.000
_cell.length_c   1.000
_cell.angle_alpha   90.00
_cell.angle_beta   90.00
_cell.angle_gamma   90.00
#
_symmetry.space_group_name_H-M   'P 1'
#
loop_
_entity.id
_entity.type
_entity.pdbx_description
1 polymer ?
#
loop_
_entity_poly.entity_id
_entity_poly.type
_entity_poly.pdbx_seq_one_letter_code
_entity_poly.pdbx_strand_id
1 'polypeptide(L)'
;MRSNIFDRLMRLPVSFFDTHAAGDIISRITYDVDTINTSLSNDVVSLAASFITVIGSLVMMLLISPPLVLIFVVTVPLTIFFIKKLTGLTRPLFRARSGKLGELNGFIEEMLAGQKSLKAYHQEVNTIGKFQAKNEEAVDAYYRADYMGSMVGPSVNLVNNISLALVTIFGAIRFIFGQMTLGNISSFVLYSRKFSGPINESANIMSELQSALAAAERVFRLLDETEEPADSTDAKVLTDIYGDVELSHVSFGYTKDHTIIHDLSLHAEPGKLIAIVGPTGAGKTTIINLLMRFYDIDSGK
;
A
#
# COMPACT_ATOMS: atom_id res chain seq x y z
N MET A 1 -0.16 15.08 10.32
CA MET A 1 -0.05 14.56 8.94
C MET A 1 -1.33 14.76 8.14
N ARG A 2 -2.52 14.23 8.55
CA ARG A 2 -3.79 14.42 7.80
C ARG A 2 -4.14 15.89 7.55
N SER A 3 -3.99 16.77 8.55
CA SER A 3 -4.21 18.21 8.38
C SER A 3 -3.31 18.82 7.30
N ASN A 4 -2.02 18.47 7.32
CA ASN A 4 -1.06 18.97 6.33
C ASN A 4 -1.39 18.49 4.91
N ILE A 5 -1.85 17.23 4.77
CA ILE A 5 -2.30 16.71 3.48
C ILE A 5 -3.53 17.47 2.99
N PHE A 6 -4.50 17.68 3.89
CA PHE A 6 -5.72 18.42 3.54
C PHE A 6 -5.42 19.87 3.16
N ASP A 7 -4.56 20.55 3.93
CA ASP A 7 -4.11 21.91 3.63
C ASP A 7 -3.40 21.98 2.26
N ARG A 8 -2.56 20.97 1.96
CA ARG A 8 -1.90 20.86 0.66
C ARG A 8 -2.93 20.68 -0.47
N LEU A 9 -3.88 19.77 -0.32
CA LEU A 9 -4.94 19.53 -1.32
C LEU A 9 -5.75 20.78 -1.63
N MET A 10 -6.04 21.62 -0.63
CA MET A 10 -6.78 22.87 -0.83
C MET A 10 -5.99 23.93 -1.63
N ARG A 11 -4.70 23.72 -1.83
CA ARG A 11 -3.81 24.62 -2.59
C ARG A 11 -3.34 24.04 -3.91
N LEU A 12 -3.75 22.79 -4.24
CA LEU A 12 -3.38 22.19 -5.51
C LEU A 12 -4.27 22.69 -6.64
N PRO A 13 -3.73 22.80 -7.87
CA PRO A 13 -4.48 23.21 -9.04
C PRO A 13 -5.54 22.17 -9.42
N VAL A 14 -6.61 22.61 -10.10
CA VAL A 14 -7.69 21.71 -10.56
C VAL A 14 -7.17 20.58 -11.44
N SER A 15 -6.11 20.81 -12.22
CA SER A 15 -5.45 19.79 -13.06
C SER A 15 -4.99 18.56 -12.27
N PHE A 16 -4.63 18.71 -11.01
CA PHE A 16 -4.29 17.60 -10.14
C PHE A 16 -5.49 16.65 -9.92
N PHE A 17 -6.67 17.23 -9.66
CA PHE A 17 -7.88 16.46 -9.39
C PHE A 17 -8.45 15.82 -10.67
N ASP A 18 -8.23 16.40 -11.83
CA ASP A 18 -8.63 15.82 -13.11
C ASP A 18 -7.77 14.61 -13.51
N THR A 19 -6.51 14.57 -13.03
CA THR A 19 -5.56 13.49 -13.33
C THR A 19 -5.52 12.39 -12.26
N HIS A 20 -6.08 12.63 -11.08
CA HIS A 20 -6.07 11.68 -9.95
C HIS A 20 -7.48 11.28 -9.53
N ALA A 21 -7.72 9.97 -9.40
CA ALA A 21 -9.00 9.48 -8.92
C ALA A 21 -9.26 9.92 -7.47
N ALA A 22 -10.47 10.39 -7.17
CA ALA A 22 -10.84 10.81 -5.81
C ALA A 22 -10.63 9.69 -4.76
N GLY A 23 -10.85 8.42 -5.16
CA GLY A 23 -10.61 7.26 -4.31
C GLY A 23 -9.13 7.12 -3.90
N ASP A 24 -8.19 7.40 -4.79
CA ASP A 24 -6.75 7.36 -4.48
C ASP A 24 -6.37 8.45 -3.49
N ILE A 25 -6.90 9.65 -3.66
CA ILE A 25 -6.66 10.80 -2.76
C ILE A 25 -7.18 10.45 -1.36
N ILE A 26 -8.41 9.95 -1.25
CA ILE A 26 -9.02 9.53 0.01
C ILE A 26 -8.20 8.43 0.65
N SER A 27 -7.75 7.43 -0.12
CA SER A 27 -6.91 6.34 0.37
C SER A 27 -5.59 6.84 0.97
N ARG A 28 -4.95 7.85 0.37
CA ARG A 28 -3.72 8.45 0.90
C ARG A 28 -3.95 9.15 2.24
N ILE A 29 -5.07 9.88 2.39
CA ILE A 29 -5.41 10.59 3.64
C ILE A 29 -5.78 9.62 4.76
N THR A 30 -6.45 8.52 4.43
CA THR A 30 -6.97 7.56 5.41
C THR A 30 -6.01 6.39 5.62
N TYR A 31 -5.95 5.50 4.64
CA TYR A 31 -5.23 4.23 4.75
C TYR A 31 -3.71 4.40 4.86
N ASP A 32 -3.09 5.22 3.98
CA ASP A 32 -1.64 5.38 3.99
C ASP A 32 -1.17 6.06 5.28
N VAL A 33 -1.88 7.09 5.76
CA VAL A 33 -1.54 7.75 7.04
C VAL A 33 -1.70 6.80 8.22
N ASP A 34 -2.74 5.93 8.22
CA ASP A 34 -2.91 4.93 9.28
C ASP A 34 -1.83 3.85 9.25
N THR A 35 -1.44 3.42 8.04
CA THR A 35 -0.34 2.48 7.86
C THR A 35 0.97 3.03 8.42
N ILE A 36 1.30 4.29 8.11
CA ILE A 36 2.49 4.97 8.66
C ILE A 36 2.40 5.07 10.17
N ASN A 37 1.26 5.51 10.71
CA ASN A 37 1.07 5.68 12.15
C ASN A 37 1.19 4.35 12.91
N THR A 38 0.55 3.30 12.41
CA THR A 38 0.59 1.97 13.00
C THR A 38 2.02 1.40 13.00
N SER A 39 2.72 1.54 11.88
CA SER A 39 4.09 1.07 11.76
C SER A 39 5.04 1.84 12.67
N LEU A 40 4.97 3.15 12.72
CA LEU A 40 5.81 3.96 13.62
C LEU A 40 5.51 3.67 15.10
N SER A 41 4.25 3.49 15.47
CA SER A 41 3.84 3.29 16.86
C SER A 41 4.08 1.87 17.37
N ASN A 42 3.87 0.85 16.52
CA ASN A 42 3.92 -0.54 16.93
C ASN A 42 5.19 -1.25 16.43
N ASP A 43 5.50 -1.15 15.11
CA ASP A 43 6.54 -1.97 14.51
C ASP A 43 7.93 -1.51 14.94
N VAL A 44 8.17 -0.18 14.98
CA VAL A 44 9.46 0.37 15.43
C VAL A 44 9.69 0.04 16.91
N VAL A 45 8.64 0.17 17.75
CA VAL A 45 8.72 -0.19 19.17
C VAL A 45 8.96 -1.70 19.34
N SER A 46 8.24 -2.53 18.57
CA SER A 46 8.39 -3.99 18.59
C SER A 46 9.79 -4.42 18.13
N LEU A 47 10.35 -3.76 17.12
CA LEU A 47 11.75 -4.00 16.69
C LEU A 47 12.75 -3.65 17.78
N ALA A 48 12.60 -2.51 18.42
CA ALA A 48 13.50 -2.09 19.50
C ALA A 48 13.40 -3.07 20.69
N ALA A 49 12.18 -3.44 21.09
CA ALA A 49 11.95 -4.44 22.14
C ALA A 49 12.51 -5.82 21.78
N SER A 50 12.34 -6.25 20.52
CA SER A 50 12.88 -7.49 19.99
C SER A 50 14.41 -7.52 20.03
N PHE A 51 15.04 -6.43 19.62
CA PHE A 51 16.49 -6.27 19.63
C PHE A 51 17.06 -6.37 21.06
N ILE A 52 16.44 -5.63 22.00
CA ILE A 52 16.82 -5.66 23.43
C ILE A 52 16.61 -7.10 23.99
N THR A 53 15.49 -7.73 23.66
CA THR A 53 15.17 -9.10 24.12
C THR A 53 16.15 -10.12 23.58
N VAL A 54 16.51 -10.06 22.30
CA VAL A 54 17.48 -10.98 21.68
C VAL A 54 18.87 -10.81 22.28
N ILE A 55 19.36 -9.58 22.40
CA ILE A 55 20.68 -9.30 23.00
C ILE A 55 20.68 -9.69 24.47
N GLY A 56 19.68 -9.26 25.24
CA GLY A 56 19.59 -9.57 26.67
C GLY A 56 19.50 -11.08 26.94
N SER A 57 18.68 -11.81 26.17
CA SER A 57 18.60 -13.27 26.31
C SER A 57 19.90 -13.95 25.90
N LEU A 58 20.57 -13.52 24.83
CA LEU A 58 21.87 -14.06 24.41
C LEU A 58 22.94 -13.84 25.48
N VAL A 59 23.03 -12.66 26.06
CA VAL A 59 23.98 -12.36 27.15
C VAL A 59 23.70 -13.24 28.34
N MET A 60 22.43 -13.40 28.76
CA MET A 60 22.09 -14.28 29.89
C MET A 60 22.39 -15.73 29.60
N MET A 61 22.15 -16.21 28.36
CA MET A 61 22.50 -17.57 27.94
C MET A 61 24.01 -17.81 27.98
N LEU A 62 24.82 -16.83 27.54
CA LEU A 62 26.30 -16.90 27.61
C LEU A 62 26.80 -16.93 29.05
N LEU A 63 26.17 -16.14 29.94
CA LEU A 63 26.54 -16.15 31.38
C LEU A 63 26.19 -17.45 32.08
N ILE A 64 25.10 -18.14 31.68
CA ILE A 64 24.67 -19.40 32.28
C ILE A 64 25.51 -20.55 31.75
N SER A 65 25.65 -20.70 30.43
CA SER A 65 26.38 -21.81 29.83
C SER A 65 26.80 -21.53 28.39
N PRO A 66 28.00 -21.02 28.11
CA PRO A 66 28.50 -20.81 26.76
C PRO A 66 28.40 -22.02 25.83
N PRO A 67 28.71 -23.27 26.29
CA PRO A 67 28.62 -24.45 25.43
C PRO A 67 27.20 -24.74 24.90
N LEU A 68 26.15 -24.44 25.69
CA LEU A 68 24.77 -24.63 25.21
C LEU A 68 24.36 -23.61 24.16
N VAL A 69 25.00 -22.44 24.11
CA VAL A 69 24.76 -21.42 23.08
C VAL A 69 25.17 -21.93 21.69
N LEU A 70 26.16 -22.85 21.60
CA LEU A 70 26.56 -23.44 20.31
C LEU A 70 25.40 -24.15 19.59
N ILE A 71 24.40 -24.63 20.32
CA ILE A 71 23.20 -25.23 19.72
C ILE A 71 22.51 -24.19 18.85
N PHE A 72 22.45 -22.93 19.30
CA PHE A 72 21.79 -21.84 18.55
C PHE A 72 22.62 -21.37 17.35
N VAL A 73 23.94 -21.50 17.39
CA VAL A 73 24.81 -21.24 16.23
C VAL A 73 24.48 -22.17 15.06
N VAL A 74 23.96 -23.37 15.34
CA VAL A 74 23.52 -24.32 14.29
C VAL A 74 22.05 -24.16 13.99
N THR A 75 21.18 -24.06 15.01
CA THR A 75 19.73 -24.10 14.80
C THR A 75 19.15 -22.78 14.25
N VAL A 76 19.74 -21.61 14.55
CA VAL A 76 19.30 -20.34 14.00
C VAL A 76 19.53 -20.25 12.47
N PRO A 77 20.73 -20.54 11.93
CA PRO A 77 20.91 -20.61 10.48
C PRO A 77 20.00 -21.64 9.81
N LEU A 78 19.78 -22.79 10.47
CA LEU A 78 18.85 -23.80 9.96
C LEU A 78 17.41 -23.28 9.88
N THR A 79 16.95 -22.59 10.92
CA THR A 79 15.62 -21.94 10.91
C THR A 79 15.51 -20.92 9.78
N ILE A 80 16.50 -20.05 9.63
CA ILE A 80 16.52 -19.04 8.54
C ILE A 80 16.49 -19.71 7.17
N PHE A 81 17.26 -20.80 7.00
CA PHE A 81 17.26 -21.56 5.76
C PHE A 81 15.88 -22.16 5.45
N PHE A 82 15.22 -22.77 6.45
CA PHE A 82 13.86 -23.31 6.29
C PHE A 82 12.85 -22.23 5.95
N ILE A 83 12.87 -21.08 6.66
CA ILE A 83 11.99 -19.95 6.38
C ILE A 83 12.19 -19.46 4.94
N LYS A 84 13.44 -19.22 4.53
CA LYS A 84 13.72 -18.76 3.15
C LYS A 84 13.25 -19.75 2.11
N LYS A 85 13.50 -21.04 2.30
CA LYS A 85 13.07 -22.09 1.36
C LYS A 85 11.55 -22.19 1.26
N LEU A 86 10.86 -22.22 2.40
CA LEU A 86 9.38 -22.30 2.43
C LEU A 86 8.74 -21.02 1.86
N THR A 87 9.24 -19.84 2.25
CA THR A 87 8.75 -18.58 1.70
C THR A 87 8.99 -18.49 0.19
N GLY A 88 10.11 -19.00 -0.29
CA GLY A 88 10.38 -19.09 -1.74
C GLY A 88 9.37 -19.97 -2.48
N LEU A 89 8.91 -21.06 -1.87
CA LEU A 89 7.90 -21.97 -2.43
C LEU A 89 6.47 -21.38 -2.34
N THR A 90 6.16 -20.67 -1.25
CA THR A 90 4.81 -20.11 -1.03
C THR A 90 4.56 -18.82 -1.79
N ARG A 91 5.59 -17.99 -2.00
CA ARG A 91 5.49 -16.68 -2.67
C ARG A 91 4.81 -16.72 -4.05
N PRO A 92 5.16 -17.63 -4.98
CA PRO A 92 4.47 -17.72 -6.27
C PRO A 92 3.00 -18.14 -6.12
N LEU A 93 2.67 -18.98 -5.12
CA LEU A 93 1.29 -19.40 -4.85
C LEU A 93 0.43 -18.23 -4.36
N PHE A 94 0.97 -17.40 -3.45
CA PHE A 94 0.27 -16.19 -2.99
C PHE A 94 0.08 -15.16 -4.12
N ARG A 95 1.05 -15.05 -5.05
CA ARG A 95 0.88 -14.22 -6.25
C ARG A 95 -0.24 -14.76 -7.15
N ALA A 96 -0.26 -16.06 -7.41
CA ALA A 96 -1.31 -16.70 -8.20
C ALA A 96 -2.69 -16.49 -7.57
N ARG A 97 -2.81 -16.65 -6.23
CA ARG A 97 -4.02 -16.36 -5.46
C ARG A 97 -4.48 -14.91 -5.66
N SER A 98 -3.59 -13.94 -5.48
CA SER A 98 -3.92 -12.52 -5.67
C SER A 98 -4.33 -12.20 -7.11
N GLY A 99 -3.66 -12.81 -8.10
CA GLY A 99 -4.02 -12.67 -9.50
C GLY A 99 -5.41 -13.21 -9.80
N LYS A 100 -5.72 -14.45 -9.37
CA LYS A 100 -7.03 -15.07 -9.60
C LYS A 100 -8.15 -14.34 -8.87
N LEU A 101 -7.90 -13.84 -7.67
CA LEU A 101 -8.87 -13.01 -6.96
C LEU A 101 -9.09 -11.66 -7.68
N GLY A 102 -8.05 -11.06 -8.24
CA GLY A 102 -8.16 -9.85 -9.07
C GLY A 102 -9.00 -10.09 -10.34
N GLU A 103 -8.77 -11.21 -11.05
CA GLU A 103 -9.58 -11.60 -12.22
C GLU A 103 -11.05 -11.82 -11.86
N LEU A 104 -11.33 -12.45 -10.72
CA LEU A 104 -12.69 -12.66 -10.22
C LEU A 104 -13.37 -11.33 -9.88
N ASN A 105 -12.68 -10.46 -9.14
CA ASN A 105 -13.22 -9.15 -8.76
C ASN A 105 -13.49 -8.27 -9.98
N GLY A 106 -12.57 -8.22 -10.95
CA GLY A 106 -12.78 -7.48 -12.20
C GLY A 106 -13.98 -8.02 -12.99
N PHE A 107 -14.17 -9.35 -13.04
CA PHE A 107 -15.34 -9.95 -13.65
C PHE A 107 -16.64 -9.57 -12.93
N ILE A 108 -16.64 -9.58 -11.59
CA ILE A 108 -17.81 -9.17 -10.79
C ILE A 108 -18.16 -7.72 -11.07
N GLU A 109 -17.17 -6.83 -11.06
CA GLU A 109 -17.34 -5.38 -11.32
C GLU A 109 -17.94 -5.15 -12.72
N GLU A 110 -17.38 -5.79 -13.75
CA GLU A 110 -17.89 -5.71 -15.13
C GLU A 110 -19.34 -6.18 -15.23
N MET A 111 -19.67 -7.33 -14.62
CA MET A 111 -21.03 -7.88 -14.66
C MET A 111 -22.03 -7.04 -13.88
N LEU A 112 -21.64 -6.46 -12.76
CA LEU A 112 -22.49 -5.55 -11.98
C LEU A 112 -22.73 -4.23 -12.72
N ALA A 113 -21.69 -3.66 -13.31
CA ALA A 113 -21.82 -2.45 -14.14
C ALA A 113 -22.71 -2.70 -15.37
N GLY A 114 -22.59 -3.88 -16.00
CA GLY A 114 -23.38 -4.31 -17.16
C GLY A 114 -24.72 -4.96 -16.83
N GLN A 115 -25.20 -4.97 -15.57
CA GLN A 115 -26.36 -5.73 -15.14
C GLN A 115 -27.65 -5.46 -15.97
N LYS A 116 -27.87 -4.20 -16.35
CA LYS A 116 -29.03 -3.85 -17.19
C LYS A 116 -28.99 -4.55 -18.55
N SER A 117 -27.83 -4.58 -19.19
CA SER A 117 -27.61 -5.26 -20.47
C SER A 117 -27.74 -6.78 -20.32
N LEU A 118 -27.17 -7.35 -19.25
CA LEU A 118 -27.30 -8.80 -18.96
C LEU A 118 -28.76 -9.23 -18.87
N LYS A 119 -29.60 -8.46 -18.16
CA LYS A 119 -31.02 -8.72 -18.02
C LYS A 119 -31.77 -8.53 -19.34
N ALA A 120 -31.44 -7.48 -20.10
CA ALA A 120 -32.08 -7.21 -21.39
C ALA A 120 -31.85 -8.34 -22.42
N TYR A 121 -30.66 -8.99 -22.36
CA TYR A 121 -30.29 -10.08 -23.25
C TYR A 121 -30.45 -11.48 -22.63
N HIS A 122 -31.06 -11.61 -21.45
CA HIS A 122 -31.29 -12.87 -20.73
C HIS A 122 -30.03 -13.73 -20.58
N GLN A 123 -28.88 -13.09 -20.24
CA GLN A 123 -27.60 -13.77 -20.13
C GLN A 123 -27.24 -14.18 -18.69
N GLU A 124 -28.16 -14.16 -17.74
CA GLU A 124 -27.91 -14.43 -16.32
C GLU A 124 -27.31 -15.83 -16.10
N VAL A 125 -27.92 -16.86 -16.71
CA VAL A 125 -27.46 -18.24 -16.53
C VAL A 125 -26.05 -18.46 -17.08
N ASN A 126 -25.75 -17.88 -18.25
CA ASN A 126 -24.42 -17.95 -18.84
C ASN A 126 -23.39 -17.22 -18.00
N THR A 127 -23.75 -16.04 -17.45
CA THR A 127 -22.90 -15.25 -16.58
C THR A 127 -22.60 -15.95 -15.26
N ILE A 128 -23.62 -16.61 -14.65
CA ILE A 128 -23.44 -17.44 -13.45
C ILE A 128 -22.46 -18.58 -13.73
N GLY A 129 -22.57 -19.25 -14.87
CA GLY A 129 -21.64 -20.32 -15.26
C GLY A 129 -20.19 -19.81 -15.40
N LYS A 130 -19.98 -18.64 -16.01
CA LYS A 130 -18.66 -18.01 -16.10
C LYS A 130 -18.11 -17.58 -14.73
N PHE A 131 -18.98 -17.07 -13.87
CA PHE A 131 -18.61 -16.74 -12.49
C PHE A 131 -18.16 -17.99 -11.73
N GLN A 132 -18.91 -19.09 -11.82
CA GLN A 132 -18.55 -20.34 -11.15
C GLN A 132 -17.18 -20.85 -11.58
N ALA A 133 -16.88 -20.84 -12.88
CA ALA A 133 -15.58 -21.26 -13.39
C ALA A 133 -14.44 -20.38 -12.83
N LYS A 134 -14.59 -19.05 -12.85
CA LYS A 134 -13.58 -18.14 -12.28
C LYS A 134 -13.46 -18.27 -10.76
N ASN A 135 -14.58 -18.50 -10.08
CA ASN A 135 -14.58 -18.72 -8.63
C ASN A 135 -13.86 -20.04 -8.25
N GLU A 136 -14.06 -21.12 -9.01
CA GLU A 136 -13.34 -22.39 -8.79
C GLU A 136 -11.83 -22.22 -8.98
N GLU A 137 -11.39 -21.48 -10.01
CA GLU A 137 -9.97 -21.16 -10.20
C GLU A 137 -9.40 -20.34 -9.02
N ALA A 138 -10.17 -19.36 -8.52
CA ALA A 138 -9.76 -18.54 -7.38
C ALA A 138 -9.70 -19.38 -6.09
N VAL A 139 -10.67 -20.29 -5.87
CA VAL A 139 -10.70 -21.21 -4.72
C VAL A 139 -9.52 -22.18 -4.76
N ASP A 140 -9.19 -22.79 -5.93
CA ASP A 140 -8.03 -23.67 -6.06
C ASP A 140 -6.72 -22.93 -5.77
N ALA A 141 -6.55 -21.73 -6.33
CA ALA A 141 -5.38 -20.90 -6.07
C ALA A 141 -5.28 -20.52 -4.58
N TYR A 142 -6.41 -20.20 -3.94
CA TYR A 142 -6.48 -19.90 -2.52
C TYR A 142 -6.08 -21.11 -1.68
N TYR A 143 -6.68 -22.28 -1.96
CA TYR A 143 -6.39 -23.52 -1.25
C TYR A 143 -4.91 -23.89 -1.31
N ARG A 144 -4.28 -23.84 -2.50
CA ARG A 144 -2.85 -24.15 -2.65
C ARG A 144 -1.96 -23.19 -1.89
N ALA A 145 -2.28 -21.89 -1.95
CA ALA A 145 -1.51 -20.87 -1.23
C ALA A 145 -1.62 -21.04 0.28
N ASP A 146 -2.83 -21.24 0.80
CA ASP A 146 -3.09 -21.41 2.23
C ASP A 146 -2.54 -22.75 2.77
N TYR A 147 -2.69 -23.85 2.02
CA TYR A 147 -2.14 -25.14 2.39
C TYR A 147 -0.62 -25.07 2.59
N MET A 148 0.09 -24.51 1.61
CA MET A 148 1.55 -24.38 1.71
C MET A 148 1.96 -23.30 2.71
N GLY A 149 1.20 -22.20 2.80
CA GLY A 149 1.46 -21.13 3.76
C GLY A 149 1.30 -21.59 5.21
N SER A 150 0.29 -22.39 5.49
CA SER A 150 0.04 -22.94 6.84
C SER A 150 1.14 -23.89 7.35
N MET A 151 1.97 -24.42 6.46
CA MET A 151 3.11 -25.27 6.86
C MET A 151 4.31 -24.50 7.39
N VAL A 152 4.41 -23.19 7.12
CA VAL A 152 5.56 -22.38 7.54
C VAL A 152 5.67 -22.34 9.07
N GLY A 153 4.60 -22.02 9.77
CA GLY A 153 4.55 -21.94 11.23
C GLY A 153 4.96 -23.25 11.92
N PRO A 154 4.31 -24.38 11.65
CA PRO A 154 4.68 -25.69 12.20
C PRO A 154 6.12 -26.10 11.90
N SER A 155 6.64 -25.80 10.70
CA SER A 155 8.04 -26.13 10.35
C SER A 155 9.05 -25.36 11.19
N VAL A 156 8.82 -24.07 11.43
CA VAL A 156 9.65 -23.26 12.31
C VAL A 156 9.55 -23.75 13.76
N ASN A 157 8.34 -24.06 14.23
CA ASN A 157 8.13 -24.61 15.57
C ASN A 157 8.82 -25.96 15.76
N LEU A 158 8.88 -26.81 14.73
CA LEU A 158 9.62 -28.08 14.78
C LEU A 158 11.10 -27.82 15.05
N VAL A 159 11.75 -26.90 14.33
CA VAL A 159 13.18 -26.58 14.56
C VAL A 159 13.40 -26.02 15.96
N ASN A 160 12.50 -25.13 16.42
CA ASN A 160 12.56 -24.55 17.76
C ASN A 160 12.43 -25.65 18.85
N ASN A 161 11.50 -26.60 18.68
CA ASN A 161 11.30 -27.69 19.61
C ASN A 161 12.51 -28.66 19.62
N ILE A 162 13.13 -28.92 18.46
CA ILE A 162 14.38 -29.68 18.37
C ILE A 162 15.50 -28.96 19.14
N SER A 163 15.65 -27.64 18.93
CA SER A 163 16.61 -26.81 19.65
C SER A 163 16.42 -26.93 21.17
N LEU A 164 15.16 -26.82 21.62
CA LEU A 164 14.81 -26.93 23.04
C LEU A 164 15.08 -28.32 23.61
N ALA A 165 14.77 -29.37 22.86
CA ALA A 165 15.11 -30.75 23.25
C ALA A 165 16.61 -30.93 23.40
N LEU A 166 17.42 -30.45 22.45
CA LEU A 166 18.89 -30.49 22.52
C LEU A 166 19.40 -29.74 23.75
N VAL A 167 18.91 -28.51 23.99
CA VAL A 167 19.25 -27.72 25.18
C VAL A 167 18.96 -28.51 26.48
N THR A 168 17.80 -29.15 26.54
CA THR A 168 17.37 -29.90 27.72
C THR A 168 18.25 -31.15 27.91
N ILE A 169 18.54 -31.91 26.85
CA ILE A 169 19.37 -33.11 26.89
C ILE A 169 20.81 -32.76 27.31
N PHE A 170 21.44 -31.79 26.61
CA PHE A 170 22.82 -31.40 26.94
C PHE A 170 22.90 -30.71 28.31
N GLY A 171 21.86 -29.92 28.69
CA GLY A 171 21.74 -29.36 30.03
C GLY A 171 21.65 -30.40 31.13
N ALA A 172 20.85 -31.46 30.92
CA ALA A 172 20.74 -32.60 31.84
C ALA A 172 22.08 -33.38 31.97
N ILE A 173 22.78 -33.60 30.86
CA ILE A 173 24.11 -34.23 30.89
C ILE A 173 25.05 -33.38 31.74
N ARG A 174 25.11 -32.07 31.55
CA ARG A 174 25.96 -31.17 32.34
C ARG A 174 25.55 -31.10 33.82
N PHE A 175 24.28 -31.27 34.12
CA PHE A 175 23.79 -31.38 35.50
C PHE A 175 24.32 -32.65 36.18
N ILE A 176 24.25 -33.79 35.49
CA ILE A 176 24.77 -35.07 36.02
C ILE A 176 26.28 -34.97 36.32
N PHE A 177 27.04 -34.25 35.50
CA PHE A 177 28.46 -33.98 35.73
C PHE A 177 28.73 -32.85 36.74
N GLY A 178 27.72 -32.30 37.42
CA GLY A 178 27.87 -31.24 38.43
C GLY A 178 28.24 -29.88 37.86
N GLN A 179 28.17 -29.68 36.54
CA GLN A 179 28.57 -28.46 35.87
C GLN A 179 27.45 -27.42 35.75
N MET A 180 26.20 -27.79 36.03
CA MET A 180 25.04 -26.93 36.02
C MET A 180 24.06 -27.32 37.12
N THR A 181 23.26 -26.34 37.59
CA THR A 181 22.12 -26.57 38.49
C THR A 181 20.83 -26.73 37.69
N LEU A 182 19.81 -27.33 38.33
CA LEU A 182 18.48 -27.43 37.71
C LEU A 182 17.87 -26.04 37.40
N GLY A 183 18.12 -25.04 38.28
CA GLY A 183 17.74 -23.65 38.05
C GLY A 183 18.39 -23.05 36.82
N ASN A 184 19.68 -23.35 36.57
CA ASN A 184 20.39 -22.92 35.38
C ASN A 184 19.78 -23.48 34.09
N ILE A 185 19.38 -24.76 34.09
CA ILE A 185 18.71 -25.37 32.93
C ILE A 185 17.37 -24.71 32.68
N SER A 186 16.56 -24.54 33.71
CA SER A 186 15.25 -23.90 33.58
C SER A 186 15.35 -22.46 33.06
N SER A 187 16.32 -21.69 33.60
CA SER A 187 16.57 -20.30 33.14
C SER A 187 17.06 -20.28 31.70
N PHE A 188 17.98 -21.19 31.34
CA PHE A 188 18.48 -21.29 29.95
C PHE A 188 17.36 -21.62 28.97
N VAL A 189 16.48 -22.55 29.29
CA VAL A 189 15.27 -22.89 28.47
C VAL A 189 14.35 -21.68 28.32
N LEU A 190 14.14 -20.91 29.39
CA LEU A 190 13.33 -19.69 29.33
C LEU A 190 13.94 -18.63 28.40
N TYR A 191 15.25 -18.36 28.53
CA TYR A 191 15.96 -17.41 27.65
C TYR A 191 16.04 -17.94 26.22
N SER A 192 16.15 -19.24 25.98
CA SER A 192 16.09 -19.84 24.64
C SER A 192 14.81 -19.55 23.92
N ARG A 193 13.68 -19.64 24.60
CA ARG A 193 12.35 -19.28 24.02
C ARG A 193 12.26 -17.79 23.72
N LYS A 194 12.73 -16.93 24.64
CA LYS A 194 12.75 -15.47 24.44
C LYS A 194 13.69 -15.04 23.31
N PHE A 195 14.79 -15.78 23.09
CA PHE A 195 15.72 -15.55 21.98
C PHE A 195 15.12 -15.89 20.61
N SER A 196 14.42 -17.03 20.53
CA SER A 196 13.88 -17.53 19.25
C SER A 196 12.61 -16.79 18.78
N GLY A 197 11.79 -16.27 19.71
CA GLY A 197 10.53 -15.60 19.39
C GLY A 197 10.69 -14.43 18.39
N PRO A 198 11.47 -13.40 18.73
CA PRO A 198 11.65 -12.23 17.86
C PRO A 198 12.25 -12.53 16.49
N ILE A 199 13.07 -13.59 16.38
CA ILE A 199 13.65 -14.00 15.09
C ILE A 199 12.56 -14.45 14.12
N ASN A 200 11.53 -15.13 14.63
CA ASN A 200 10.41 -15.59 13.83
C ASN A 200 9.49 -14.43 13.40
N GLU A 201 9.32 -13.42 14.25
CA GLU A 201 8.48 -12.24 13.99
C GLU A 201 9.15 -11.20 13.07
N SER A 202 10.48 -11.17 13.04
CA SER A 202 11.25 -10.16 12.29
C SER A 202 10.87 -10.09 10.80
N ALA A 203 10.50 -11.21 10.17
CA ALA A 203 10.11 -11.25 8.78
C ALA A 203 8.77 -10.51 8.52
N ASN A 204 7.81 -10.61 9.44
CA ASN A 204 6.52 -9.93 9.35
C ASN A 204 6.71 -8.43 9.56
N ILE A 205 7.43 -8.04 10.61
CA ILE A 205 7.73 -6.64 10.92
C ILE A 205 8.45 -5.96 9.74
N MET A 206 9.38 -6.66 9.08
CA MET A 206 10.07 -6.12 7.90
C MET A 206 9.11 -5.87 6.72
N SER A 207 8.12 -6.74 6.53
CA SER A 207 7.09 -6.56 5.49
C SER A 207 6.17 -5.39 5.80
N GLU A 208 5.79 -5.21 7.07
CA GLU A 208 4.96 -4.09 7.54
C GLU A 208 5.69 -2.75 7.38
N LEU A 209 6.99 -2.71 7.75
CA LEU A 209 7.84 -1.54 7.51
C LEU A 209 7.97 -1.19 6.01
N GLN A 210 8.13 -2.17 5.14
CA GLN A 210 8.17 -1.92 3.69
C GLN A 210 6.85 -1.32 3.19
N SER A 211 5.72 -1.81 3.70
CA SER A 211 4.40 -1.26 3.37
C SER A 211 4.25 0.18 3.88
N ALA A 212 4.73 0.46 5.09
CA ALA A 212 4.71 1.81 5.66
C ALA A 212 5.64 2.78 4.91
N LEU A 213 6.82 2.32 4.46
CA LEU A 213 7.71 3.13 3.62
C LEU A 213 7.07 3.47 2.27
N ALA A 214 6.40 2.50 1.63
CA ALA A 214 5.67 2.75 0.39
C ALA A 214 4.49 3.71 0.59
N ALA A 215 3.76 3.59 1.70
CA ALA A 215 2.71 4.54 2.08
C ALA A 215 3.27 5.94 2.34
N ALA A 216 4.40 6.03 3.05
CA ALA A 216 5.09 7.30 3.31
C ALA A 216 5.54 7.98 2.00
N GLU A 217 6.11 7.21 1.07
CA GLU A 217 6.49 7.74 -0.24
C GLU A 217 5.31 8.36 -0.99
N ARG A 218 4.13 7.69 -1.01
CA ARG A 218 2.92 8.22 -1.64
C ARG A 218 2.41 9.49 -0.97
N VAL A 219 2.44 9.53 0.37
CA VAL A 219 2.00 10.70 1.15
C VAL A 219 2.95 11.88 0.95
N PHE A 220 4.27 11.66 1.02
CA PHE A 220 5.24 12.73 0.82
C PHE A 220 5.23 13.25 -0.63
N ARG A 221 5.08 12.38 -1.62
CA ARG A 221 4.91 12.80 -3.01
C ARG A 221 3.71 13.73 -3.17
N LEU A 222 2.59 13.45 -2.50
CA LEU A 222 1.43 14.35 -2.54
C LEU A 222 1.70 15.68 -1.81
N LEU A 223 2.46 15.67 -0.73
CA LEU A 223 2.85 16.90 -0.02
C LEU A 223 3.85 17.74 -0.82
N ASP A 224 4.63 17.12 -1.69
CA ASP A 224 5.63 17.77 -2.54
C ASP A 224 5.05 18.24 -3.89
N GLU A 225 3.77 17.91 -4.19
CA GLU A 225 3.10 18.39 -5.41
C GLU A 225 3.11 19.92 -5.47
N THR A 226 3.22 20.46 -6.68
CA THR A 226 3.32 21.90 -6.89
C THR A 226 1.98 22.58 -6.58
N GLU A 227 1.99 23.58 -5.70
CA GLU A 227 0.82 24.39 -5.41
C GLU A 227 0.38 25.22 -6.63
N GLU A 228 -0.88 25.61 -6.65
CA GLU A 228 -1.37 26.57 -7.62
C GLU A 228 -0.54 27.88 -7.53
N PRO A 229 -0.11 28.43 -8.68
CA PRO A 229 0.64 29.67 -8.68
C PRO A 229 -0.14 30.78 -7.96
N ALA A 230 0.53 31.48 -7.05
CA ALA A 230 -0.07 32.65 -6.40
C ALA A 230 -0.42 33.73 -7.44
N ASP A 231 -1.47 34.47 -7.16
CA ASP A 231 -1.80 35.63 -7.99
C ASP A 231 -0.62 36.59 -8.09
N SER A 232 -0.47 37.20 -9.27
CA SER A 232 0.54 38.24 -9.49
C SER A 232 0.39 39.38 -8.48
N THR A 233 1.49 39.95 -8.01
CA THR A 233 1.49 41.13 -7.11
C THR A 233 0.73 42.32 -7.71
N ASP A 234 0.61 42.34 -9.03
CA ASP A 234 -0.12 43.38 -9.79
C ASP A 234 -1.55 42.94 -10.21
N ALA A 235 -2.04 41.84 -9.66
CA ALA A 235 -3.36 41.32 -9.96
C ALA A 235 -4.43 42.37 -9.61
N LYS A 236 -5.31 42.67 -10.58
CA LYS A 236 -6.39 43.61 -10.38
C LYS A 236 -7.54 42.95 -9.64
N VAL A 237 -7.98 43.56 -8.54
CA VAL A 237 -9.24 43.19 -7.89
C VAL A 237 -10.37 43.71 -8.72
N LEU A 238 -11.24 42.82 -9.22
CA LEU A 238 -12.42 43.19 -9.98
C LEU A 238 -13.51 43.73 -9.01
N THR A 239 -13.76 45.03 -9.03
CA THR A 239 -14.76 45.71 -8.15
C THR A 239 -16.07 45.92 -8.85
N ASP A 240 -16.04 46.24 -10.17
CA ASP A 240 -17.23 46.53 -10.96
C ASP A 240 -17.28 45.57 -12.17
N ILE A 241 -17.98 44.46 -12.01
CA ILE A 241 -18.10 43.43 -13.05
C ILE A 241 -19.39 43.68 -13.84
N TYR A 242 -19.26 44.09 -15.06
CA TYR A 242 -20.40 44.30 -15.99
C TYR A 242 -20.75 43.06 -16.78
N GLY A 243 -19.93 42.02 -16.74
CA GLY A 243 -20.16 40.76 -17.45
C GLY A 243 -19.79 40.80 -18.93
N ASP A 244 -18.88 41.68 -19.31
CA ASP A 244 -18.29 41.70 -20.65
C ASP A 244 -17.12 40.74 -20.70
N VAL A 245 -17.15 39.72 -21.58
CA VAL A 245 -16.13 38.66 -21.67
C VAL A 245 -15.64 38.56 -23.12
N GLU A 246 -14.35 38.75 -23.31
CA GLU A 246 -13.70 38.60 -24.62
C GLU A 246 -12.60 37.52 -24.55
N LEU A 247 -12.67 36.58 -25.47
CA LEU A 247 -11.59 35.66 -25.79
C LEU A 247 -11.02 36.04 -27.15
N SER A 248 -9.72 36.26 -27.24
CA SER A 248 -9.07 36.71 -28.47
C SER A 248 -7.91 35.75 -28.82
N HIS A 249 -8.08 35.03 -29.92
CA HIS A 249 -7.06 34.09 -30.46
C HIS A 249 -6.59 33.07 -29.45
N VAL A 250 -7.51 32.53 -28.64
CA VAL A 250 -7.16 31.56 -27.56
C VAL A 250 -6.92 30.20 -28.15
N SER A 251 -5.74 29.60 -27.79
CA SER A 251 -5.44 28.20 -28.01
C SER A 251 -5.07 27.51 -26.69
N PHE A 252 -5.54 26.28 -26.55
CA PHE A 252 -5.32 25.53 -25.31
C PHE A 252 -5.36 24.01 -25.52
N GLY A 253 -4.52 23.28 -24.80
CA GLY A 253 -4.55 21.83 -24.66
C GLY A 253 -4.21 21.38 -23.23
N TYR A 254 -4.85 20.32 -22.74
CA TYR A 254 -4.51 19.75 -21.42
C TYR A 254 -3.12 19.11 -21.41
N THR A 255 -2.62 18.73 -22.59
CA THR A 255 -1.26 18.22 -22.78
C THR A 255 -0.61 18.97 -23.94
N LYS A 256 0.71 19.15 -23.91
CA LYS A 256 1.46 19.87 -24.95
C LYS A 256 1.31 19.26 -26.35
N ASP A 257 0.98 17.96 -26.43
CA ASP A 257 0.86 17.23 -27.69
C ASP A 257 -0.55 17.22 -28.28
N HIS A 258 -1.54 17.73 -27.56
CA HIS A 258 -2.94 17.69 -27.98
C HIS A 258 -3.68 18.98 -27.69
N THR A 259 -3.71 19.87 -28.67
CA THR A 259 -4.51 21.10 -28.62
C THR A 259 -5.99 20.77 -28.81
N ILE A 260 -6.84 21.30 -27.96
CA ILE A 260 -8.31 21.09 -27.98
C ILE A 260 -9.01 22.35 -28.51
N ILE A 261 -8.56 23.50 -28.07
CA ILE A 261 -9.08 24.80 -28.54
C ILE A 261 -8.05 25.40 -29.49
N HIS A 262 -8.47 25.70 -30.71
CA HIS A 262 -7.64 26.25 -31.77
C HIS A 262 -8.13 27.65 -32.15
N ASP A 263 -7.35 28.70 -31.86
CA ASP A 263 -7.58 30.07 -32.29
C ASP A 263 -9.00 30.57 -32.07
N LEU A 264 -9.53 30.32 -30.86
CA LEU A 264 -10.92 30.72 -30.50
C LEU A 264 -10.97 32.22 -30.22
N SER A 265 -11.88 32.90 -30.92
CA SER A 265 -12.27 34.25 -30.60
C SER A 265 -13.77 34.33 -30.34
N LEU A 266 -14.16 34.92 -29.22
CA LEU A 266 -15.54 35.00 -28.74
C LEU A 266 -15.70 36.29 -27.95
N HIS A 267 -16.79 37.01 -28.20
CA HIS A 267 -17.19 38.17 -27.41
C HIS A 267 -18.61 37.95 -26.87
N ALA A 268 -18.76 38.05 -25.57
CA ALA A 268 -20.03 37.96 -24.86
C ALA A 268 -20.34 39.31 -24.20
N GLU A 269 -21.28 40.03 -24.79
CA GLU A 269 -21.73 41.33 -24.27
C GLU A 269 -22.47 41.20 -22.92
N PRO A 270 -22.45 42.23 -22.08
CA PRO A 270 -23.15 42.24 -20.81
C PRO A 270 -24.64 41.88 -20.93
N GLY A 271 -25.09 40.95 -20.05
CA GLY A 271 -26.50 40.55 -20.00
C GLY A 271 -27.00 39.71 -21.18
N LYS A 272 -26.12 39.30 -22.09
CA LYS A 272 -26.47 38.39 -23.19
C LYS A 272 -26.32 36.94 -22.80
N LEU A 273 -27.16 36.08 -23.34
CA LEU A 273 -27.10 34.66 -23.23
C LEU A 273 -26.33 34.08 -24.44
N ILE A 274 -25.20 33.43 -24.19
CA ILE A 274 -24.39 32.75 -25.20
C ILE A 274 -24.56 31.24 -25.05
N ALA A 275 -24.91 30.54 -26.11
CA ALA A 275 -25.00 29.08 -26.14
C ALA A 275 -23.82 28.51 -26.92
N ILE A 276 -23.02 27.66 -26.24
CA ILE A 276 -21.90 26.91 -26.86
C ILE A 276 -22.42 25.53 -27.25
N VAL A 277 -22.52 25.25 -28.55
CA VAL A 277 -23.06 24.01 -29.11
C VAL A 277 -21.98 23.27 -29.91
N GLY A 278 -22.05 21.94 -29.94
CA GLY A 278 -21.13 21.11 -30.70
C GLY A 278 -21.17 19.64 -30.23
N PRO A 279 -20.54 18.72 -30.97
CA PRO A 279 -20.48 17.30 -30.60
C PRO A 279 -19.73 17.08 -29.29
N THR A 280 -19.85 15.87 -28.73
CA THR A 280 -19.06 15.46 -27.56
C THR A 280 -17.58 15.50 -27.92
N GLY A 281 -16.73 16.04 -27.04
CA GLY A 281 -15.31 16.21 -27.29
C GLY A 281 -14.90 17.51 -28.00
N ALA A 282 -15.87 18.37 -28.44
CA ALA A 282 -15.58 19.64 -29.12
C ALA A 282 -15.01 20.76 -28.21
N GLY A 283 -14.63 20.47 -26.99
CA GLY A 283 -14.01 21.46 -26.09
C GLY A 283 -15.00 22.41 -25.36
N LYS A 284 -16.31 22.14 -25.35
CA LYS A 284 -17.31 23.01 -24.70
C LYS A 284 -17.03 23.25 -23.21
N THR A 285 -16.79 22.17 -22.48
CA THR A 285 -16.45 22.24 -21.04
C THR A 285 -15.07 22.90 -20.83
N THR A 286 -14.15 22.70 -21.77
CA THR A 286 -12.81 23.30 -21.73
C THR A 286 -12.92 24.84 -21.76
N ILE A 287 -13.81 25.41 -22.59
CA ILE A 287 -14.03 26.86 -22.63
C ILE A 287 -14.47 27.38 -21.26
N ILE A 288 -15.39 26.67 -20.59
CA ILE A 288 -15.85 27.04 -19.24
C ILE A 288 -14.70 26.97 -18.24
N ASN A 289 -13.88 25.91 -18.29
CA ASN A 289 -12.72 25.76 -17.40
C ASN A 289 -11.69 26.89 -17.61
N LEU A 290 -11.51 27.36 -18.85
CA LEU A 290 -10.63 28.49 -19.13
C LEU A 290 -11.23 29.82 -18.63
N LEU A 291 -12.54 30.04 -18.78
CA LEU A 291 -13.22 31.22 -18.25
C LEU A 291 -13.17 31.30 -16.72
N MET A 292 -13.23 30.16 -16.04
CA MET A 292 -13.05 30.06 -14.59
C MET A 292 -11.57 30.13 -14.16
N ARG A 293 -10.64 30.18 -15.14
CA ARG A 293 -9.21 30.15 -14.94
C ARG A 293 -8.73 28.95 -14.13
N PHE A 294 -9.36 27.78 -14.31
CA PHE A 294 -8.86 26.51 -13.77
C PHE A 294 -7.60 26.03 -14.49
N TYR A 295 -7.35 26.57 -15.67
CA TYR A 295 -6.17 26.36 -16.50
C TYR A 295 -5.75 27.67 -17.15
N ASP A 296 -4.44 27.88 -17.27
CA ASP A 296 -3.90 28.99 -18.06
C ASP A 296 -3.90 28.64 -19.56
N ILE A 297 -4.13 29.59 -20.42
CA ILE A 297 -4.16 29.43 -21.87
C ILE A 297 -2.73 29.28 -22.42
N ASP A 298 -2.56 28.50 -23.51
CA ASP A 298 -1.25 28.36 -24.18
C ASP A 298 -0.90 29.62 -25.01
N SER A 299 -1.91 30.25 -25.64
CA SER A 299 -1.76 31.50 -26.39
C SER A 299 -3.08 32.25 -26.47
N GLY A 300 -3.02 33.55 -26.80
CA GLY A 300 -4.18 34.47 -26.85
C GLY A 300 -4.37 35.27 -25.55
N LYS A 301 -5.56 35.78 -25.37
CA LYS A 301 -5.95 36.48 -24.13
C LYS A 301 -7.48 36.42 -23.92
#